data_c8d15097bd480d62c45661760983206a
#
_entry.id   c8d15097bd480d62c45661760983206a
#
_cell.length_a   1.000
_cell.length_b   1.000
_cell.length_c   1.000
_cell.angle_alpha   90.00
_cell.angle_beta   90.00
_cell.angle_gamma   90.00
#
_symmetry.space_group_name_H-M   'P 1'
#
loop_
_entity.id
_entity.type
_entity.pdbx_description
1 polymer ?
#
loop_
_entity_poly.entity_id
_entity_poly.type
_entity_poly.pdbx_seq_one_letter_code
_entity_poly.pdbx_strand_id
1 'polypeptide(L)'
;MLCLDVDGETTALSEDPKLVDRLTTFSQCQYGPEVGVPRLLGLLNHLGVAATFFIPSYVAEQHPRMTLAIANAGHEIGAHGHLHEKLAELTRKEEEAILIESLAILENLTGKRPMGHRAPWFEINPWTAELLAKHGLHYSASMMRDDVPFLHTNGLVEIPGQWMLEDWEQFAFNPDPQWGVIPEDCDKVYRLWWDEFIAMRDYGCSFTLTLHPWLSGRPSRVKLVERLLTDIQATGDAWLATGSEIADWFQENPSARREMTL
;
A
#
# COMPACT_ATOMS: atom_id res chain seq x y z
N MET A 1 2.86 10.20 -0.14
CA MET A 1 2.55 9.05 0.75
C MET A 1 3.51 7.92 0.49
N LEU A 2 4.05 7.30 1.52
CA LEU A 2 4.74 6.00 1.42
C LEU A 2 3.79 4.91 1.89
N CYS A 3 3.56 3.91 1.04
CA CYS A 3 2.72 2.77 1.35
C CYS A 3 3.51 1.48 1.33
N LEU A 4 3.14 0.54 2.20
CA LEU A 4 3.69 -0.81 2.20
C LEU A 4 2.53 -1.81 2.18
N ASP A 5 2.42 -2.56 1.07
CA ASP A 5 1.43 -3.61 0.93
C ASP A 5 2.05 -4.91 1.43
N VAL A 6 1.56 -5.38 2.58
CA VAL A 6 2.15 -6.52 3.32
C VAL A 6 1.39 -7.79 2.98
N ASP A 7 1.43 -8.16 1.71
CA ASP A 7 0.62 -9.28 1.21
C ASP A 7 1.05 -10.63 1.78
N GLY A 8 2.33 -10.79 2.14
CA GLY A 8 2.82 -12.02 2.74
C GLY A 8 2.41 -13.26 1.94
N GLU A 9 1.94 -14.26 2.62
CA GLU A 9 1.51 -15.54 2.03
C GLU A 9 0.31 -15.38 1.08
N THR A 10 -0.49 -14.32 1.25
CA THR A 10 -1.67 -14.11 0.41
C THR A 10 -1.32 -13.77 -1.04
N THR A 11 -0.10 -13.30 -1.30
CA THR A 11 0.44 -13.18 -2.66
C THR A 11 0.31 -14.50 -3.44
N ALA A 12 0.64 -15.62 -2.79
CA ALA A 12 0.55 -16.94 -3.41
C ALA A 12 -0.87 -17.52 -3.28
N LEU A 13 -1.49 -17.40 -2.10
CA LEU A 13 -2.78 -18.05 -1.80
C LEU A 13 -3.94 -17.49 -2.62
N SER A 14 -3.90 -16.21 -2.98
CA SER A 14 -4.91 -15.58 -3.84
C SER A 14 -4.84 -16.05 -5.29
N GLU A 15 -3.68 -16.53 -5.72
CA GLU A 15 -3.49 -17.09 -7.06
C GLU A 15 -3.94 -18.56 -7.13
N ASP A 16 -3.37 -19.41 -6.27
CA ASP A 16 -3.72 -20.81 -6.11
C ASP A 16 -3.41 -21.28 -4.67
N PRO A 17 -4.41 -21.70 -3.90
CA PRO A 17 -4.19 -22.24 -2.54
C PRO A 17 -3.20 -23.41 -2.48
N LYS A 18 -2.98 -24.14 -3.59
CA LYS A 18 -2.00 -25.24 -3.64
C LYS A 18 -0.54 -24.76 -3.63
N LEU A 19 -0.31 -23.47 -3.82
CA LEU A 19 1.05 -22.91 -3.73
C LEU A 19 1.64 -23.00 -2.31
N VAL A 20 0.83 -23.27 -1.30
CA VAL A 20 1.31 -23.61 0.06
C VAL A 20 2.27 -24.81 0.05
N ASP A 21 2.10 -25.76 -0.86
CA ASP A 21 2.95 -26.95 -1.00
C ASP A 21 4.25 -26.68 -1.78
N ARG A 22 4.37 -25.50 -2.39
CA ARG A 22 5.57 -25.07 -3.12
C ARG A 22 6.49 -24.26 -2.21
N LEU A 23 7.23 -24.94 -1.36
CA LEU A 23 7.95 -24.36 -0.23
C LEU A 23 8.87 -23.18 -0.60
N THR A 24 9.55 -23.24 -1.74
CA THR A 24 10.44 -22.13 -2.19
C THR A 24 9.63 -20.87 -2.54
N THR A 25 8.57 -21.01 -3.35
CA THR A 25 7.67 -19.92 -3.72
C THR A 25 6.99 -19.35 -2.48
N PHE A 26 6.45 -20.22 -1.62
CA PHE A 26 5.75 -19.80 -0.41
C PHE A 26 6.67 -19.08 0.58
N SER A 27 7.90 -19.59 0.78
CA SER A 27 8.90 -18.94 1.64
C SER A 27 9.34 -17.55 1.13
N GLN A 28 9.27 -17.32 -0.18
CA GLN A 28 9.52 -15.98 -0.75
C GLN A 28 8.45 -14.97 -0.28
N CYS A 29 7.20 -15.40 -0.20
CA CYS A 29 6.10 -14.57 0.32
C CYS A 29 6.26 -14.30 1.82
N GLN A 30 6.64 -15.34 2.60
CA GLN A 30 6.86 -15.23 4.06
C GLN A 30 8.02 -14.28 4.41
N TYR A 31 8.98 -14.11 3.53
CA TYR A 31 10.08 -13.17 3.74
C TYR A 31 9.57 -11.74 4.02
N GLY A 32 8.47 -11.32 3.42
CA GLY A 32 7.87 -10.00 3.63
C GLY A 32 7.60 -9.73 5.11
N PRO A 33 6.65 -10.44 5.72
CA PRO A 33 6.29 -10.24 7.13
C PRO A 33 7.41 -10.60 8.12
N GLU A 34 8.23 -11.62 7.84
CA GLU A 34 9.23 -12.13 8.79
C GLU A 34 10.55 -11.34 8.79
N VAL A 35 10.98 -10.84 7.64
CA VAL A 35 12.30 -10.19 7.47
C VAL A 35 12.18 -8.79 6.88
N GLY A 36 11.36 -8.64 5.86
CA GLY A 36 11.19 -7.38 5.12
C GLY A 36 10.62 -6.28 5.99
N VAL A 37 9.47 -6.52 6.64
CA VAL A 37 8.82 -5.54 7.52
C VAL A 37 9.74 -5.12 8.68
N PRO A 38 10.36 -6.00 9.48
CA PRO A 38 11.28 -5.59 10.52
C PRO A 38 12.43 -4.69 10.04
N ARG A 39 12.96 -4.98 8.86
CA ARG A 39 14.05 -4.18 8.26
C ARG A 39 13.57 -2.81 7.81
N LEU A 40 12.41 -2.74 7.16
CA LEU A 40 11.82 -1.47 6.73
C LEU A 40 11.37 -0.62 7.92
N LEU A 41 10.81 -1.21 8.98
CA LEU A 41 10.50 -0.50 10.23
C LEU A 41 11.77 0.12 10.85
N GLY A 42 12.89 -0.61 10.84
CA GLY A 42 14.18 -0.07 11.30
C GLY A 42 14.62 1.14 10.48
N LEU A 43 14.48 1.09 9.17
CA LEU A 43 14.78 2.20 8.27
C LEU A 43 13.85 3.40 8.51
N LEU A 44 12.54 3.17 8.55
CA LEU A 44 11.55 4.24 8.74
C LEU A 44 11.73 4.94 10.09
N ASN A 45 12.00 4.17 11.16
CA ASN A 45 12.32 4.73 12.47
C ASN A 45 13.61 5.57 12.43
N HIS A 46 14.66 5.11 11.74
CA HIS A 46 15.91 5.85 11.59
C HIS A 46 15.70 7.19 10.87
N LEU A 47 14.87 7.22 9.84
CA LEU A 47 14.58 8.41 9.05
C LEU A 47 13.47 9.30 9.67
N GLY A 48 12.76 8.83 10.69
CA GLY A 48 11.62 9.53 11.27
C GLY A 48 10.44 9.67 10.30
N VAL A 49 10.23 8.68 9.42
CA VAL A 49 9.17 8.68 8.39
C VAL A 49 8.02 7.81 8.84
N ALA A 50 6.81 8.38 8.91
CA ALA A 50 5.58 7.64 9.03
C ALA A 50 5.16 7.08 7.66
N ALA A 51 4.51 5.91 7.66
CA ALA A 51 4.02 5.23 6.46
C ALA A 51 2.66 4.58 6.72
N THR A 52 1.94 4.25 5.64
CA THR A 52 0.71 3.47 5.71
C THR A 52 0.99 2.03 5.28
N PHE A 53 0.65 1.08 6.11
CA PHE A 53 0.77 -0.35 5.84
C PHE A 53 -0.61 -0.91 5.51
N PHE A 54 -0.83 -1.33 4.28
CA PHE A 54 -2.02 -2.06 3.88
C PHE A 54 -1.78 -3.55 4.10
N ILE A 55 -2.61 -4.18 4.94
CA ILE A 55 -2.36 -5.54 5.41
C ILE A 55 -3.61 -6.38 5.17
N PRO A 56 -3.53 -7.47 4.37
CA PRO A 56 -4.57 -8.48 4.34
C PRO A 56 -4.80 -9.03 5.76
N SER A 57 -6.05 -9.12 6.18
CA SER A 57 -6.33 -9.49 7.58
C SER A 57 -5.88 -10.93 7.92
N TYR A 58 -5.82 -11.83 6.95
CA TYR A 58 -5.18 -13.14 7.12
C TYR A 58 -3.70 -13.01 7.51
N VAL A 59 -2.94 -12.15 6.84
CA VAL A 59 -1.52 -11.90 7.17
C VAL A 59 -1.38 -11.33 8.57
N ALA A 60 -2.28 -10.43 8.96
CA ALA A 60 -2.29 -9.88 10.31
C ALA A 60 -2.53 -10.98 11.38
N GLU A 61 -3.41 -11.95 11.13
CA GLU A 61 -3.65 -13.09 12.01
C GLU A 61 -2.46 -14.07 12.07
N GLN A 62 -1.80 -14.35 10.94
CA GLN A 62 -0.63 -15.22 10.89
C GLN A 62 0.60 -14.56 11.53
N HIS A 63 0.72 -13.23 11.44
CA HIS A 63 1.86 -12.44 11.93
C HIS A 63 1.43 -11.35 12.94
N PRO A 64 0.76 -11.70 14.06
CA PRO A 64 0.22 -10.69 14.98
C PRO A 64 1.30 -9.82 15.63
N ARG A 65 2.48 -10.38 15.88
CA ARG A 65 3.60 -9.61 16.45
C ARG A 65 4.13 -8.54 15.48
N MET A 66 4.20 -8.88 14.19
CA MET A 66 4.58 -7.93 13.14
C MET A 66 3.55 -6.80 13.05
N THR A 67 2.26 -7.12 12.97
CA THR A 67 1.17 -6.14 12.88
C THR A 67 1.17 -5.19 14.08
N LEU A 68 1.33 -5.73 15.29
CA LEU A 68 1.48 -4.90 16.50
C LEU A 68 2.75 -4.05 16.49
N ALA A 69 3.87 -4.56 15.95
CA ALA A 69 5.09 -3.77 15.83
C ALA A 69 4.91 -2.56 14.90
N ILE A 70 4.20 -2.72 13.78
CA ILE A 70 3.85 -1.63 12.87
C ILE A 70 3.00 -0.57 13.60
N ALA A 71 1.91 -1.00 14.27
CA ALA A 71 1.02 -0.10 14.99
C ALA A 71 1.72 0.64 16.14
N ASN A 72 2.55 -0.08 16.93
CA ASN A 72 3.30 0.49 18.05
C ASN A 72 4.43 1.43 17.62
N ALA A 73 4.93 1.30 16.41
CA ALA A 73 5.91 2.23 15.83
C ALA A 73 5.25 3.53 15.32
N GLY A 74 3.92 3.65 15.41
CA GLY A 74 3.19 4.87 15.04
C GLY A 74 2.84 4.95 13.56
N HIS A 75 2.97 3.84 12.81
CA HIS A 75 2.51 3.77 11.44
C HIS A 75 1.01 3.52 11.35
N GLU A 76 0.40 3.93 10.25
CA GLU A 76 -0.98 3.64 9.95
C GLU A 76 -1.14 2.20 9.42
N ILE A 77 -2.24 1.54 9.81
CA ILE A 77 -2.67 0.28 9.23
C ILE A 77 -3.96 0.50 8.46
N GLY A 78 -3.95 0.20 7.18
CA GLY A 78 -5.11 0.17 6.28
C GLY A 78 -5.54 -1.26 5.96
N ALA A 79 -6.80 -1.42 5.54
CA ALA A 79 -7.36 -2.70 5.12
C ALA A 79 -6.94 -3.05 3.68
N HIS A 80 -6.70 -4.35 3.42
CA HIS A 80 -6.26 -4.88 2.13
C HIS A 80 -6.92 -6.23 1.78
N GLY A 81 -8.22 -6.34 2.00
CA GLY A 81 -8.93 -7.60 1.90
C GLY A 81 -8.60 -8.56 3.05
N HIS A 82 -9.01 -9.82 2.92
CA HIS A 82 -8.67 -10.89 3.85
C HIS A 82 -7.56 -11.77 3.29
N LEU A 83 -7.80 -12.43 2.17
CA LEU A 83 -6.86 -13.29 1.46
C LEU A 83 -6.30 -12.63 0.18
N HIS A 84 -6.30 -11.30 0.13
CA HIS A 84 -5.87 -10.54 -1.05
C HIS A 84 -6.74 -10.87 -2.30
N GLU A 85 -8.06 -10.92 -2.10
CA GLU A 85 -9.04 -11.33 -3.10
C GLU A 85 -9.07 -10.36 -4.29
N LYS A 86 -9.23 -10.92 -5.48
CA LYS A 86 -9.51 -10.14 -6.70
C LYS A 86 -10.94 -9.62 -6.65
N LEU A 87 -11.12 -8.36 -6.26
CA LEU A 87 -12.47 -7.79 -6.07
C LEU A 87 -13.36 -7.90 -7.32
N ALA A 88 -12.78 -7.82 -8.51
CA ALA A 88 -13.51 -7.98 -9.77
C ALA A 88 -14.18 -9.36 -9.95
N GLU A 89 -13.76 -10.37 -9.20
CA GLU A 89 -14.34 -11.72 -9.20
C GLU A 89 -15.43 -11.90 -8.14
N LEU A 90 -15.67 -10.91 -7.28
CA LEU A 90 -16.60 -10.96 -6.17
C LEU A 90 -17.94 -10.30 -6.50
N THR A 91 -19.00 -10.84 -5.92
CA THR A 91 -20.26 -10.11 -5.83
C THR A 91 -20.18 -9.02 -4.76
N ARG A 92 -21.04 -8.00 -4.85
CA ARG A 92 -21.14 -6.94 -3.84
C ARG A 92 -21.28 -7.48 -2.41
N LYS A 93 -22.03 -8.56 -2.22
CA LYS A 93 -22.26 -9.16 -0.90
C LYS A 93 -21.01 -9.85 -0.35
N GLU A 94 -20.26 -10.53 -1.20
CA GLU A 94 -19.00 -11.18 -0.82
C GLU A 94 -17.94 -10.13 -0.47
N GLU A 95 -17.78 -9.10 -1.31
CA GLU A 95 -16.86 -7.99 -1.02
C GLU A 95 -17.20 -7.29 0.30
N GLU A 96 -18.48 -7.01 0.55
CA GLU A 96 -18.91 -6.41 1.82
C GLU A 96 -18.62 -7.30 3.02
N ALA A 97 -18.84 -8.60 2.90
CA ALA A 97 -18.57 -9.55 3.98
C ALA A 97 -17.06 -9.61 4.31
N ILE A 98 -16.21 -9.67 3.29
CA ILE A 98 -14.74 -9.66 3.43
C ILE A 98 -14.27 -8.33 4.06
N LEU A 99 -14.83 -7.21 3.63
CA LEU A 99 -14.50 -5.90 4.21
C LEU A 99 -14.83 -5.85 5.71
N ILE A 100 -16.02 -6.29 6.10
CA ILE A 100 -16.44 -6.32 7.52
C ILE A 100 -15.52 -7.20 8.35
N GLU A 101 -15.22 -8.41 7.87
CA GLU A 101 -14.33 -9.36 8.53
C GLU A 101 -12.92 -8.79 8.69
N SER A 102 -12.36 -8.26 7.61
CA SER A 102 -11.03 -7.66 7.60
C SER A 102 -10.91 -6.51 8.60
N LEU A 103 -11.88 -5.59 8.59
CA LEU A 103 -11.90 -4.46 9.53
C LEU A 103 -11.99 -4.94 10.99
N ALA A 104 -12.83 -5.95 11.28
CA ALA A 104 -12.99 -6.47 12.62
C ALA A 104 -11.70 -7.16 13.14
N ILE A 105 -11.02 -7.94 12.30
CA ILE A 105 -9.77 -8.60 12.66
C ILE A 105 -8.68 -7.57 12.96
N LEU A 106 -8.48 -6.60 12.08
CA LEU A 106 -7.46 -5.56 12.24
C LEU A 106 -7.73 -4.69 13.48
N GLU A 107 -8.99 -4.30 13.70
CA GLU A 107 -9.40 -3.53 14.87
C GLU A 107 -9.20 -4.31 16.18
N ASN A 108 -9.61 -5.57 16.21
CA ASN A 108 -9.43 -6.43 17.40
C ASN A 108 -7.95 -6.64 17.73
N LEU A 109 -7.11 -6.79 16.74
CA LEU A 109 -5.68 -7.02 16.94
C LEU A 109 -4.95 -5.74 17.39
N THR A 110 -5.24 -4.61 16.78
CA THR A 110 -4.46 -3.37 16.96
C THR A 110 -5.09 -2.39 17.97
N GLY A 111 -6.36 -2.61 18.32
CA GLY A 111 -7.16 -1.68 19.13
C GLY A 111 -7.57 -0.41 18.37
N LYS A 112 -7.28 -0.33 17.07
CA LYS A 112 -7.64 0.81 16.21
C LYS A 112 -8.30 0.32 14.94
N ARG A 113 -9.45 0.91 14.59
CA ARG A 113 -10.12 0.62 13.33
C ARG A 113 -9.34 1.22 12.16
N PRO A 114 -9.09 0.46 11.08
CA PRO A 114 -8.54 1.03 9.85
C PRO A 114 -9.45 2.12 9.27
N MET A 115 -8.85 3.24 8.88
CA MET A 115 -9.58 4.35 8.25
C MET A 115 -9.40 4.38 6.73
N GLY A 116 -8.41 3.67 6.21
CA GLY A 116 -8.10 3.56 4.80
C GLY A 116 -8.21 2.14 4.27
N HIS A 117 -8.38 2.06 2.96
CA HIS A 117 -8.43 0.81 2.21
C HIS A 117 -7.61 0.92 0.94
N ARG A 118 -6.91 -0.14 0.60
CA ARG A 118 -6.39 -0.41 -0.74
C ARG A 118 -6.99 -1.72 -1.25
N ALA A 119 -7.51 -1.69 -2.47
CA ALA A 119 -7.98 -2.91 -3.11
C ALA A 119 -6.78 -3.77 -3.49
N PRO A 120 -6.79 -5.08 -3.18
CA PRO A 120 -5.84 -5.99 -3.79
C PRO A 120 -5.83 -5.84 -5.31
N TRP A 121 -4.63 -5.91 -5.93
CA TRP A 121 -4.45 -5.69 -7.37
C TRP A 121 -4.88 -4.29 -7.87
N PHE A 122 -5.14 -3.33 -6.98
CA PHE A 122 -5.67 -1.99 -7.25
C PHE A 122 -7.06 -1.95 -7.92
N GLU A 123 -7.62 -3.08 -8.33
CA GLU A 123 -8.90 -3.13 -9.02
C GLU A 123 -10.08 -3.02 -8.04
N ILE A 124 -10.99 -2.09 -8.30
CA ILE A 124 -12.21 -1.87 -7.53
C ILE A 124 -13.46 -2.13 -8.38
N ASN A 125 -14.54 -2.52 -7.71
CA ASN A 125 -15.86 -2.64 -8.31
C ASN A 125 -16.61 -1.29 -8.30
N PRO A 126 -17.64 -1.12 -9.14
CA PRO A 126 -18.45 0.13 -9.15
C PRO A 126 -19.10 0.49 -7.81
N TRP A 127 -19.24 -0.47 -6.91
CA TRP A 127 -19.84 -0.30 -5.58
C TRP A 127 -18.81 -0.21 -4.45
N THR A 128 -17.53 -0.47 -4.70
CA THR A 128 -16.48 -0.51 -3.65
C THR A 128 -16.46 0.78 -2.85
N ALA A 129 -16.38 1.95 -3.51
CA ALA A 129 -16.34 3.24 -2.81
C ALA A 129 -17.57 3.47 -1.92
N GLU A 130 -18.76 3.00 -2.35
CA GLU A 130 -19.99 3.06 -1.55
C GLU A 130 -19.88 2.17 -0.31
N LEU A 131 -19.36 0.95 -0.44
CA LEU A 131 -19.15 0.04 0.68
C LEU A 131 -18.14 0.61 1.69
N LEU A 132 -17.02 1.15 1.20
CA LEU A 132 -16.01 1.76 2.06
C LEU A 132 -16.61 2.89 2.92
N ALA A 133 -17.32 3.84 2.29
CA ALA A 133 -17.98 4.93 2.99
C ALA A 133 -19.08 4.44 3.96
N LYS A 134 -19.88 3.45 3.55
CA LYS A 134 -20.93 2.83 4.39
C LYS A 134 -20.33 2.25 5.68
N HIS A 135 -19.14 1.68 5.61
CA HIS A 135 -18.45 1.08 6.76
C HIS A 135 -17.48 2.03 7.46
N GLY A 136 -17.55 3.34 7.17
CA GLY A 136 -16.88 4.41 7.90
C GLY A 136 -15.40 4.57 7.59
N LEU A 137 -14.94 4.10 6.43
CA LEU A 137 -13.60 4.41 5.96
C LEU A 137 -13.57 5.84 5.39
N HIS A 138 -12.44 6.52 5.54
CA HIS A 138 -12.23 7.89 5.13
C HIS A 138 -11.65 8.00 3.72
N TYR A 139 -10.83 7.01 3.32
CA TYR A 139 -10.19 7.03 2.02
C TYR A 139 -10.00 5.64 1.40
N SER A 140 -9.88 5.64 0.09
CA SER A 140 -9.33 4.59 -0.75
C SER A 140 -7.99 5.03 -1.33
N ALA A 141 -7.09 4.08 -1.61
CA ALA A 141 -5.81 4.34 -2.27
C ALA A 141 -5.59 3.34 -3.42
N SER A 142 -6.55 3.24 -4.34
CA SER A 142 -6.63 2.20 -5.36
C SER A 142 -6.66 2.71 -6.79
N MET A 143 -7.30 3.86 -7.04
CA MET A 143 -7.45 4.37 -8.41
C MET A 143 -6.23 5.17 -8.89
N MET A 144 -6.12 5.31 -10.22
CA MET A 144 -5.00 5.94 -10.90
C MET A 144 -5.47 7.04 -11.88
N ARG A 145 -6.59 7.71 -11.52
CA ARG A 145 -7.28 8.63 -12.44
C ARG A 145 -6.67 10.02 -12.48
N ASP A 146 -6.00 10.45 -11.40
CA ASP A 146 -5.49 11.81 -11.22
C ASP A 146 -4.12 11.76 -10.53
N ASP A 147 -3.39 12.86 -10.56
CA ASP A 147 -2.12 13.04 -9.86
C ASP A 147 -2.28 13.71 -8.48
N VAL A 148 -3.51 14.06 -8.11
CA VAL A 148 -3.87 14.63 -6.80
C VAL A 148 -5.05 13.89 -6.19
N PRO A 149 -5.23 13.91 -4.86
CA PRO A 149 -6.41 13.32 -4.24
C PRO A 149 -7.70 13.90 -4.80
N PHE A 150 -8.74 13.08 -4.90
CA PHE A 150 -10.06 13.50 -5.39
C PHE A 150 -11.19 12.84 -4.60
N LEU A 151 -12.42 13.33 -4.77
CA LEU A 151 -13.58 12.76 -4.11
C LEU A 151 -14.35 11.83 -5.03
N HIS A 152 -14.74 10.70 -4.50
CA HIS A 152 -15.85 9.92 -5.05
C HIS A 152 -17.18 10.67 -4.86
N THR A 153 -18.21 10.29 -5.61
CA THR A 153 -19.55 10.93 -5.54
C THR A 153 -20.20 10.87 -4.16
N ASN A 154 -19.78 9.93 -3.33
CA ASN A 154 -20.24 9.76 -1.94
C ASN A 154 -19.38 10.48 -0.89
N GLY A 155 -18.36 11.24 -1.33
CA GLY A 155 -17.49 12.02 -0.45
C GLY A 155 -16.27 11.26 0.10
N LEU A 156 -16.11 9.97 -0.24
CA LEU A 156 -14.89 9.23 0.10
C LEU A 156 -13.70 9.85 -0.64
N VAL A 157 -12.57 10.02 0.05
CA VAL A 157 -11.34 10.50 -0.58
C VAL A 157 -10.67 9.35 -1.33
N GLU A 158 -10.20 9.60 -2.54
CA GLU A 158 -9.26 8.73 -3.24
C GLU A 158 -7.89 9.37 -3.22
N ILE A 159 -6.88 8.61 -2.79
CA ILE A 159 -5.46 8.99 -2.89
C ILE A 159 -4.88 8.18 -4.05
N PRO A 160 -4.64 8.79 -5.21
CA PRO A 160 -4.26 8.05 -6.39
C PRO A 160 -2.84 7.49 -6.30
N GLY A 161 -2.66 6.33 -6.89
CA GLY A 161 -1.38 5.72 -7.18
C GLY A 161 -1.08 5.72 -8.68
N GLN A 162 0.02 5.09 -9.06
CA GLN A 162 0.34 4.76 -10.45
C GLN A 162 1.28 3.56 -10.50
N TRP A 163 1.15 2.71 -11.53
CA TRP A 163 1.96 1.50 -11.70
C TRP A 163 3.47 1.77 -11.71
N MET A 164 3.91 2.95 -12.20
CA MET A 164 5.34 3.28 -12.25
C MET A 164 5.94 3.55 -10.87
N LEU A 165 5.11 3.87 -9.87
CA LEU A 165 5.51 4.12 -8.49
C LEU A 165 5.20 2.92 -7.59
N GLU A 166 5.39 1.72 -8.12
CA GLU A 166 5.24 0.46 -7.43
C GLU A 166 6.47 -0.43 -7.63
N ASP A 167 6.91 -1.12 -6.60
CA ASP A 167 8.10 -1.99 -6.66
C ASP A 167 7.80 -3.35 -7.27
N TRP A 168 6.53 -3.76 -7.35
CA TRP A 168 6.15 -5.01 -8.02
C TRP A 168 6.58 -5.00 -9.48
N GLU A 169 6.24 -3.95 -10.21
CA GLU A 169 6.59 -3.80 -11.63
C GLU A 169 8.10 -3.77 -11.89
N GLN A 170 8.87 -3.38 -10.87
CA GLN A 170 10.32 -3.22 -10.99
C GLN A 170 11.09 -4.48 -10.55
N PHE A 171 10.59 -5.21 -9.55
CA PHE A 171 11.40 -6.20 -8.86
C PHE A 171 10.76 -7.57 -8.69
N ALA A 172 9.46 -7.73 -8.97
CA ALA A 172 8.83 -9.03 -8.82
C ALA A 172 9.38 -10.02 -9.82
N PHE A 173 9.73 -11.20 -9.33
CA PHE A 173 10.14 -12.33 -10.15
C PHE A 173 9.86 -13.66 -9.46
N ASN A 174 9.14 -14.52 -10.14
CA ASN A 174 9.00 -15.93 -9.84
C ASN A 174 8.85 -16.70 -11.15
N PRO A 175 9.60 -17.79 -11.39
CA PRO A 175 9.58 -18.47 -12.68
C PRO A 175 8.32 -19.31 -12.92
N ASP A 176 7.69 -19.81 -11.81
CA ASP A 176 6.51 -20.68 -11.89
C ASP A 176 5.81 -20.74 -10.51
N PRO A 177 4.56 -20.20 -10.36
CA PRO A 177 3.87 -19.41 -11.39
C PRO A 177 4.69 -18.19 -11.80
N GLN A 178 4.53 -17.73 -13.02
CA GLN A 178 5.27 -16.59 -13.49
C GLN A 178 4.74 -15.30 -12.85
N TRP A 179 5.54 -14.67 -12.00
CA TRP A 179 5.30 -13.32 -11.49
C TRP A 179 6.35 -12.37 -12.05
N GLY A 180 5.87 -11.21 -12.51
CA GLY A 180 6.74 -10.18 -13.02
C GLY A 180 7.60 -10.60 -14.21
N VAL A 181 8.69 -9.88 -14.38
CA VAL A 181 9.68 -10.08 -15.44
C VAL A 181 11.10 -10.10 -14.83
N ILE A 182 12.11 -9.79 -15.62
CA ILE A 182 13.49 -9.68 -15.12
C ILE A 182 13.57 -8.47 -14.18
N PRO A 183 14.04 -8.62 -12.92
CA PRO A 183 14.17 -7.50 -11.99
C PRO A 183 15.10 -6.42 -12.52
N GLU A 184 14.70 -5.17 -12.30
CA GLU A 184 15.41 -3.99 -12.74
C GLU A 184 16.62 -3.67 -11.85
N ASP A 185 17.54 -2.87 -12.39
CA ASP A 185 18.67 -2.31 -11.66
C ASP A 185 18.20 -1.22 -10.68
N CYS A 186 18.71 -1.24 -9.44
CA CYS A 186 18.31 -0.31 -8.39
C CYS A 186 18.58 1.17 -8.73
N ASP A 187 19.65 1.49 -9.45
CA ASP A 187 19.94 2.88 -9.86
C ASP A 187 19.00 3.37 -10.95
N LYS A 188 18.55 2.45 -11.85
CA LYS A 188 17.51 2.76 -12.83
C LYS A 188 16.19 3.07 -12.15
N VAL A 189 15.76 2.24 -11.20
CA VAL A 189 14.52 2.44 -10.45
C VAL A 189 14.59 3.69 -9.57
N TYR A 190 15.73 3.95 -8.92
CA TYR A 190 15.93 5.19 -8.18
C TYR A 190 15.72 6.42 -9.07
N ARG A 191 16.35 6.45 -10.27
CA ARG A 191 16.17 7.58 -11.20
C ARG A 191 14.73 7.74 -11.65
N LEU A 192 14.05 6.63 -11.98
CA LEU A 192 12.65 6.63 -12.36
C LEU A 192 11.78 7.28 -11.28
N TRP A 193 11.89 6.84 -10.04
CA TRP A 193 11.09 7.36 -8.93
C TRP A 193 11.50 8.78 -8.51
N TRP A 194 12.79 9.09 -8.58
CA TRP A 194 13.28 10.43 -8.28
C TRP A 194 12.83 11.47 -9.31
N ASP A 195 12.95 11.18 -10.60
CA ASP A 195 12.54 12.08 -11.67
C ASP A 195 11.04 12.33 -11.61
N GLU A 196 10.24 11.29 -11.32
CA GLU A 196 8.79 11.41 -11.14
C GLU A 196 8.47 12.24 -9.90
N PHE A 197 9.13 12.01 -8.76
CA PHE A 197 8.95 12.82 -7.55
C PHE A 197 9.22 14.31 -7.81
N ILE A 198 10.31 14.65 -8.47
CA ILE A 198 10.66 16.04 -8.79
C ILE A 198 9.61 16.67 -9.71
N ALA A 199 9.19 15.96 -10.75
CA ALA A 199 8.15 16.46 -11.66
C ALA A 199 6.80 16.65 -10.95
N MET A 200 6.34 15.66 -10.17
CA MET A 200 5.10 15.75 -9.41
C MET A 200 5.14 16.90 -8.39
N ARG A 201 6.28 17.10 -7.71
CA ARG A 201 6.49 18.23 -6.81
C ARG A 201 6.35 19.57 -7.54
N ASP A 202 6.97 19.72 -8.70
CA ASP A 202 6.93 20.96 -9.49
C ASP A 202 5.52 21.26 -10.02
N TYR A 203 4.72 20.22 -10.30
CA TYR A 203 3.30 20.35 -10.66
C TYR A 203 2.34 20.46 -9.48
N GLY A 204 2.83 20.30 -8.24
CA GLY A 204 2.00 20.31 -7.03
C GLY A 204 1.11 19.07 -6.91
N CYS A 205 1.64 17.92 -7.28
CA CYS A 205 0.95 16.62 -7.26
C CYS A 205 1.22 15.84 -5.97
N SER A 206 0.56 14.70 -5.82
CA SER A 206 0.69 13.79 -4.69
C SER A 206 1.49 12.55 -5.10
N PHE A 207 2.74 12.47 -4.68
CA PHE A 207 3.60 11.31 -4.93
C PHE A 207 3.24 10.16 -3.98
N THR A 208 2.70 9.06 -4.53
CA THR A 208 2.32 7.85 -3.78
C THR A 208 3.22 6.69 -4.22
N LEU A 209 4.17 6.33 -3.36
CA LEU A 209 5.08 5.20 -3.59
C LEU A 209 4.59 3.95 -2.87
N THR A 210 4.41 2.85 -3.59
CA THR A 210 3.95 1.56 -3.07
C THR A 210 5.08 0.55 -3.07
N LEU A 211 5.33 -0.04 -1.91
CA LEU A 211 6.39 -1.03 -1.70
C LEU A 211 5.82 -2.32 -1.12
N HIS A 212 6.33 -3.46 -1.58
CA HIS A 212 6.04 -4.77 -1.00
C HIS A 212 7.24 -5.23 -0.17
N PRO A 213 7.08 -5.51 1.12
CA PRO A 213 8.21 -5.86 1.99
C PRO A 213 9.01 -7.09 1.56
N TRP A 214 8.40 -8.04 0.82
CA TRP A 214 9.12 -9.18 0.27
C TRP A 214 10.05 -8.80 -0.91
N LEU A 215 9.79 -7.66 -1.56
CA LEU A 215 10.61 -7.05 -2.62
C LEU A 215 11.56 -6.01 -2.02
N SER A 216 11.01 -4.88 -1.59
CA SER A 216 11.79 -3.74 -1.09
C SER A 216 12.45 -3.96 0.26
N GLY A 217 12.07 -5.00 1.01
CA GLY A 217 12.77 -5.45 2.22
C GLY A 217 14.10 -6.16 1.97
N ARG A 218 14.48 -6.48 0.71
CA ARG A 218 15.76 -7.08 0.36
C ARG A 218 16.90 -6.05 0.51
N PRO A 219 18.12 -6.48 0.89
CA PRO A 219 19.21 -5.56 1.29
C PRO A 219 19.51 -4.44 0.29
N SER A 220 19.64 -4.74 -1.00
CA SER A 220 19.96 -3.73 -2.02
C SER A 220 18.81 -2.73 -2.21
N ARG A 221 17.56 -3.20 -2.11
CA ARG A 221 16.36 -2.38 -2.32
C ARG A 221 16.05 -1.52 -1.11
N VAL A 222 16.32 -2.00 0.11
CA VAL A 222 16.29 -1.15 1.32
C VAL A 222 17.25 0.03 1.18
N LYS A 223 18.44 -0.18 0.60
CA LYS A 223 19.40 0.90 0.34
C LYS A 223 18.90 1.89 -0.71
N LEU A 224 18.19 1.41 -1.72
CA LEU A 224 17.51 2.28 -2.69
C LEU A 224 16.44 3.13 -2.00
N VAL A 225 15.57 2.51 -1.18
CA VAL A 225 14.51 3.22 -0.43
C VAL A 225 15.11 4.23 0.55
N GLU A 226 16.16 3.86 1.28
CA GLU A 226 16.91 4.75 2.18
C GLU A 226 17.39 6.00 1.44
N ARG A 227 18.06 5.81 0.30
CA ARG A 227 18.56 6.91 -0.54
C ARG A 227 17.41 7.80 -1.02
N LEU A 228 16.37 7.23 -1.59
CA LEU A 228 15.23 7.99 -2.13
C LEU A 228 14.56 8.84 -1.04
N LEU A 229 14.24 8.24 0.12
CA LEU A 229 13.59 8.97 1.21
C LEU A 229 14.50 10.05 1.80
N THR A 230 15.80 9.80 1.91
CA THR A 230 16.78 10.80 2.36
C THR A 230 16.82 11.98 1.40
N ASP A 231 16.85 11.73 0.08
CA ASP A 231 16.90 12.78 -0.92
C ASP A 231 15.58 13.57 -0.98
N ILE A 232 14.42 12.89 -0.81
CA ILE A 232 13.11 13.55 -0.67
C ILE A 232 13.10 14.48 0.55
N GLN A 233 13.55 14.02 1.72
CA GLN A 233 13.62 14.84 2.93
C GLN A 233 14.56 16.04 2.74
N ALA A 234 15.66 15.86 2.02
CA ALA A 234 16.62 16.92 1.74
C ALA A 234 16.07 18.07 0.88
N THR A 235 14.96 17.87 0.15
CA THR A 235 14.28 18.96 -0.57
C THR A 235 13.70 20.01 0.39
N GLY A 236 13.32 19.61 1.61
CA GLY A 236 12.85 20.49 2.68
C GLY A 236 11.42 21.01 2.54
N ASP A 237 10.73 20.69 1.45
CA ASP A 237 9.36 21.13 1.12
C ASP A 237 8.37 19.97 0.86
N ALA A 238 8.82 18.73 0.96
CA ALA A 238 7.97 17.55 0.86
C ALA A 238 7.30 17.23 2.20
N TRP A 239 5.98 17.13 2.21
CA TRP A 239 5.23 16.62 3.34
C TRP A 239 5.09 15.09 3.23
N LEU A 240 5.82 14.38 4.09
CA LEU A 240 5.71 12.91 4.21
C LEU A 240 4.59 12.59 5.20
N ALA A 241 3.50 12.03 4.70
CA ALA A 241 2.27 11.82 5.46
C ALA A 241 1.67 10.44 5.23
N THR A 242 0.90 9.96 6.20
CA THR A 242 0.05 8.78 6.09
C THR A 242 -1.18 9.05 5.23
N GLY A 243 -1.88 7.99 4.82
CA GLY A 243 -3.10 8.13 4.04
C GLY A 243 -4.20 8.88 4.79
N SER A 244 -4.38 8.62 6.09
CA SER A 244 -5.34 9.34 6.92
C SER A 244 -5.02 10.83 7.02
N GLU A 245 -3.76 11.19 7.25
CA GLU A 245 -3.35 12.61 7.31
C GLU A 245 -3.61 13.34 5.99
N ILE A 246 -3.35 12.69 4.85
CA ILE A 246 -3.65 13.26 3.53
C ILE A 246 -5.16 13.41 3.32
N ALA A 247 -5.94 12.39 3.67
CA ALA A 247 -7.39 12.41 3.51
C ALA A 247 -8.04 13.51 4.37
N ASP A 248 -7.63 13.63 5.62
CA ASP A 248 -8.11 14.65 6.54
C ASP A 248 -7.75 16.06 6.04
N TRP A 249 -6.48 16.27 5.66
CA TRP A 249 -6.04 17.53 5.08
C TRP A 249 -6.83 17.92 3.82
N PHE A 250 -7.06 16.94 2.93
CA PHE A 250 -7.79 17.19 1.70
C PHE A 250 -9.27 17.54 1.93
N GLN A 251 -9.90 16.95 2.94
CA GLN A 251 -11.27 17.29 3.34
C GLN A 251 -11.35 18.70 3.94
N GLU A 252 -10.39 19.07 4.78
CA GLU A 252 -10.33 20.39 5.43
C GLU A 252 -9.94 21.54 4.49
N ASN A 253 -9.32 21.21 3.33
CA ASN A 253 -8.85 22.19 2.35
C ASN A 253 -9.56 22.06 0.99
N PRO A 254 -10.87 22.37 0.90
CA PRO A 254 -11.64 22.18 -0.34
C PRO A 254 -11.13 23.00 -1.52
N SER A 255 -10.36 24.07 -1.31
CA SER A 255 -9.72 24.86 -2.37
C SER A 255 -8.52 24.15 -3.02
N ALA A 256 -7.99 23.10 -2.39
CA ALA A 256 -6.97 22.25 -2.98
C ALA A 256 -7.54 21.25 -4.01
N ARG A 257 -8.87 21.14 -4.06
CA ARG A 257 -9.56 20.31 -5.06
C ARG A 257 -9.41 20.96 -6.41
N ARG A 258 -8.76 20.29 -7.35
CA ARG A 258 -8.77 20.75 -8.75
C ARG A 258 -10.20 20.64 -9.27
N GLU A 259 -10.79 21.76 -9.73
CA GLU A 259 -11.88 21.68 -10.68
C GLU A 259 -11.31 21.04 -11.94
N MET A 260 -11.74 19.81 -12.25
CA MET A 260 -11.37 19.19 -13.52
C MET A 260 -12.05 19.99 -14.65
N THR A 261 -11.32 20.92 -15.22
CA THR A 261 -11.59 21.44 -16.56
C THR A 261 -11.06 20.39 -17.52
N LEU A 262 -11.95 19.65 -18.14
CA LEU A 262 -11.67 18.83 -19.31
C LEU A 262 -11.22 19.71 -20.46
#